data_e8fab0f1b846f2d1df12c4fa2203aabb
#
_entry.id   e8fab0f1b846f2d1df12c4fa2203aabb
#
_cell.length_a   1.000
_cell.length_b   1.000
_cell.length_c   1.000
_cell.angle_alpha   90.00
_cell.angle_beta   90.00
_cell.angle_gamma   90.00
#
_symmetry.space_group_name_H-M   'P 1'
#
loop_
_entity.id
_entity.type
_entity.pdbx_description
1 polymer ?
#
loop_
_entity_poly.entity_id
_entity_poly.type
_entity_poly.pdbx_seq_one_letter_code
_entity_poly.pdbx_strand_id
1 'polypeptide(L)'
;MDLFEKQAEGHGPLADRMRPRTLEEVVGQRELLAEGALLARLIRADRIPSMILWGPPGTGKTTLAQVIAHETASTFVPFSAVLGGVPELRKLLTAASERRATWGKGTLLFVDEIHRFNKAQQDALLPHVESGRVTLVGATTENPSFAVNAALSSRARVFRLNSLSELELVQLLERALADEERGLGALTLEVEQDALSALAAAADGDARRALTVLEIVADAAASGDGRLSRALVEEALSTRTLLYDKTGEEHYNVVSAFIKAMRGSDPDAAIYWMMRMLDSGDDPRFVLRRMLIFASEDIGNADPRALAMAVDADAAFHRLGMPEGLYAMAQLCTYLASAPKSNASGKAFTAAREDIQRRGALPVPMKLRNAPTSGMKADGYGEGYRYPHDEGGFVRGETYLPDALAGRHYYQPVDDGFESRIRARLARLRGEGG
;
A
#
# COMPACT_ATOMS: atom_id res chain seq x y z
N MET A 1 -31.00 22.98 8.56
CA MET A 1 -31.02 21.61 9.06
C MET A 1 -32.44 21.11 8.98
N ASP A 2 -32.70 20.20 8.05
CA ASP A 2 -34.04 19.66 7.78
C ASP A 2 -34.39 18.63 8.87
N LEU A 3 -35.68 18.58 9.27
CA LEU A 3 -36.16 17.62 10.28
C LEU A 3 -35.84 16.17 9.92
N PHE A 4 -35.70 15.88 8.61
CA PHE A 4 -35.31 14.56 8.08
C PHE A 4 -33.83 14.25 8.27
N GLU A 5 -32.93 15.23 8.31
CA GLU A 5 -31.52 15.02 8.64
C GLU A 5 -31.32 14.60 10.11
N LYS A 6 -32.10 15.20 11.04
CA LYS A 6 -32.06 14.82 12.47
C LYS A 6 -32.59 13.41 12.76
N GLN A 7 -33.56 12.91 11.99
CA GLN A 7 -34.02 11.53 12.13
C GLN A 7 -33.08 10.49 11.55
N ALA A 8 -32.25 10.86 10.57
CA ALA A 8 -31.23 9.96 9.99
C ALA A 8 -29.99 9.80 10.89
N GLU A 9 -29.66 10.80 11.72
CA GLU A 9 -28.51 10.77 12.62
C GLU A 9 -28.60 9.70 13.73
N GLY A 10 -29.80 9.27 14.11
CA GLY A 10 -30.02 8.23 15.14
C GLY A 10 -29.95 6.77 14.64
N HIS A 11 -29.90 6.51 13.33
CA HIS A 11 -30.03 5.18 12.74
C HIS A 11 -28.75 4.69 12.05
N GLY A 12 -27.64 5.45 12.10
CA GLY A 12 -26.37 5.03 11.52
C GLY A 12 -25.59 4.04 12.41
N PRO A 13 -24.55 3.36 11.87
CA PRO A 13 -23.66 2.49 12.66
C PRO A 13 -23.06 3.24 13.85
N LEU A 14 -22.85 2.56 14.97
CA LEU A 14 -22.28 3.14 16.20
C LEU A 14 -20.95 3.86 15.93
N ALA A 15 -20.10 3.30 15.09
CA ALA A 15 -18.83 3.90 14.70
C ALA A 15 -18.99 5.28 14.02
N ASP A 16 -20.09 5.54 13.31
CA ASP A 16 -20.37 6.83 12.70
C ASP A 16 -21.03 7.79 13.69
N ARG A 17 -21.95 7.30 14.52
CA ARG A 17 -22.62 8.09 15.57
C ARG A 17 -21.64 8.60 16.62
N MET A 18 -20.67 7.78 17.01
CA MET A 18 -19.63 8.08 18.00
C MET A 18 -18.44 8.89 17.46
N ARG A 19 -18.50 9.38 16.21
CA ARG A 19 -17.44 10.23 15.69
C ARG A 19 -17.24 11.48 16.54
N PRO A 20 -16.00 11.81 16.95
CA PRO A 20 -15.67 13.06 17.61
C PRO A 20 -16.16 14.28 16.83
N ARG A 21 -16.76 15.22 17.54
CA ARG A 21 -17.25 16.51 17.03
C ARG A 21 -16.27 17.65 17.33
N THR A 22 -15.48 17.51 18.40
CA THR A 22 -14.46 18.48 18.83
C THR A 22 -13.11 17.81 19.01
N LEU A 23 -12.03 18.60 19.15
CA LEU A 23 -10.69 18.08 19.40
C LEU A 23 -10.59 17.33 20.73
N GLU A 24 -11.32 17.76 21.73
CA GLU A 24 -11.35 17.15 23.08
C GLU A 24 -12.00 15.77 23.06
N GLU A 25 -12.89 15.53 22.13
CA GLU A 25 -13.54 14.22 21.96
C GLU A 25 -12.62 13.20 21.25
N VAL A 26 -11.54 13.65 20.59
CA VAL A 26 -10.62 12.72 19.90
C VAL A 26 -9.85 11.91 20.92
N VAL A 27 -10.02 10.59 20.85
CA VAL A 27 -9.27 9.65 21.69
C VAL A 27 -7.93 9.35 21.06
N GLY A 28 -6.88 9.31 21.88
CA GLY A 28 -5.51 9.05 21.42
C GLY A 28 -4.87 10.26 20.75
N GLN A 29 -3.88 10.00 19.88
CA GLN A 29 -3.15 11.00 19.07
C GLN A 29 -2.54 12.14 19.91
N ARG A 30 -2.14 11.88 21.15
CA ARG A 30 -1.63 12.89 22.11
C ARG A 30 -0.43 13.67 21.56
N GLU A 31 0.44 13.05 20.82
CA GLU A 31 1.62 13.71 20.20
C GLU A 31 1.21 14.80 19.19
N LEU A 32 0.05 14.66 18.55
CA LEU A 32 -0.47 15.61 17.56
C LEU A 32 -1.39 16.66 18.16
N LEU A 33 -2.19 16.28 19.19
CA LEU A 33 -3.31 17.07 19.67
C LEU A 33 -3.12 17.60 21.10
N ALA A 34 -2.06 17.19 21.83
CA ALA A 34 -1.78 17.74 23.15
C ALA A 34 -1.62 19.25 23.12
N GLU A 35 -1.86 19.88 24.26
CA GLU A 35 -1.64 21.32 24.42
C GLU A 35 -0.17 21.67 24.12
N GLY A 36 0.02 22.59 23.15
CA GLY A 36 1.37 22.92 22.66
C GLY A 36 1.86 22.13 21.45
N ALA A 37 1.21 21.02 21.07
CA ALA A 37 1.54 20.31 19.82
C ALA A 37 1.32 21.18 18.58
N LEU A 38 2.14 20.98 17.57
CA LEU A 38 2.14 21.83 16.37
C LEU A 38 0.76 21.85 15.70
N LEU A 39 0.15 20.68 15.49
CA LEU A 39 -1.15 20.57 14.80
C LEU A 39 -2.25 21.27 15.62
N ALA A 40 -2.31 21.02 16.93
CA ALA A 40 -3.29 21.66 17.81
C ALA A 40 -3.17 23.20 17.79
N ARG A 41 -1.95 23.74 17.79
CA ARG A 41 -1.73 25.20 17.67
C ARG A 41 -2.18 25.75 16.32
N LEU A 42 -1.95 25.02 15.23
CA LEU A 42 -2.37 25.44 13.90
C LEU A 42 -3.89 25.45 13.74
N ILE A 43 -4.57 24.44 14.31
CA ILE A 43 -6.04 24.37 14.33
C ILE A 43 -6.62 25.57 15.12
N ARG A 44 -6.16 25.79 16.35
CA ARG A 44 -6.64 26.92 17.19
C ARG A 44 -6.34 28.30 16.58
N ALA A 45 -5.30 28.41 15.76
CA ALA A 45 -4.96 29.67 15.07
C ALA A 45 -5.71 29.83 13.72
N ASP A 46 -6.56 28.89 13.33
CA ASP A 46 -7.22 28.84 12.00
C ASP A 46 -6.24 28.99 10.83
N ARG A 47 -5.05 28.35 10.97
CA ARG A 47 -3.95 28.40 9.98
C ARG A 47 -3.54 26.99 9.55
N ILE A 48 -4.48 26.30 8.94
CA ILE A 48 -4.28 24.91 8.53
C ILE A 48 -3.48 24.84 7.23
N PRO A 49 -2.28 24.26 7.24
CA PRO A 49 -1.55 23.96 6.01
C PRO A 49 -2.17 22.75 5.30
N SER A 50 -1.91 22.61 4.01
CA SER A 50 -2.15 21.33 3.35
C SER A 50 -1.34 20.24 4.02
N MET A 51 -1.96 19.06 4.22
CA MET A 51 -1.36 17.97 4.98
C MET A 51 -1.76 16.59 4.45
N ILE A 52 -0.97 15.60 4.82
CA ILE A 52 -1.25 14.18 4.63
C ILE A 52 -1.36 13.55 6.01
N LEU A 53 -2.51 12.98 6.31
CA LEU A 53 -2.75 12.17 7.50
C LEU A 53 -2.42 10.71 7.16
N TRP A 54 -1.36 10.18 7.74
CA TRP A 54 -0.87 8.83 7.49
C TRP A 54 -0.96 7.97 8.74
N GLY A 55 -1.48 6.76 8.61
CA GLY A 55 -1.52 5.80 9.71
C GLY A 55 -2.46 4.63 9.43
N PRO A 56 -2.49 3.62 10.31
CA PRO A 56 -3.32 2.44 10.17
C PRO A 56 -4.83 2.76 10.03
N PRO A 57 -5.64 1.81 9.56
CA PRO A 57 -7.10 1.95 9.57
C PRO A 57 -7.63 2.22 10.97
N GLY A 58 -8.82 2.81 11.06
CA GLY A 58 -9.49 3.05 12.33
C GLY A 58 -8.83 4.04 13.30
N THR A 59 -7.68 4.64 12.93
CA THR A 59 -6.96 5.63 13.77
C THR A 59 -7.58 7.03 13.79
N GLY A 60 -8.69 7.23 13.05
CA GLY A 60 -9.42 8.49 13.06
C GLY A 60 -8.99 9.53 12.02
N LYS A 61 -8.28 9.16 10.93
CA LYS A 61 -7.84 10.10 9.87
C LYS A 61 -8.98 10.95 9.31
N THR A 62 -10.07 10.30 8.86
CA THR A 62 -11.25 10.97 8.32
C THR A 62 -11.96 11.81 9.37
N THR A 63 -12.06 11.29 10.57
CA THR A 63 -12.65 11.96 11.73
C THR A 63 -11.87 13.22 12.11
N LEU A 64 -10.55 13.12 12.21
CA LEU A 64 -9.69 14.26 12.50
C LEU A 64 -9.82 15.36 11.43
N ALA A 65 -9.90 14.99 10.14
CA ALA A 65 -10.14 15.96 9.08
C ALA A 65 -11.47 16.68 9.20
N GLN A 66 -12.54 15.98 9.62
CA GLN A 66 -13.85 16.58 9.89
C GLN A 66 -13.81 17.52 11.10
N VAL A 67 -13.18 17.10 12.19
CA VAL A 67 -13.00 17.94 13.39
C VAL A 67 -12.21 19.20 13.04
N ILE A 68 -11.10 19.08 12.29
CA ILE A 68 -10.32 20.24 11.82
C ILE A 68 -11.19 21.20 11.02
N ALA A 69 -12.02 20.68 10.12
CA ALA A 69 -12.88 21.54 9.31
C ALA A 69 -13.97 22.23 10.15
N HIS A 70 -14.47 21.57 11.20
CA HIS A 70 -15.46 22.14 12.12
C HIS A 70 -14.86 23.23 13.02
N GLU A 71 -13.67 22.99 13.55
CA GLU A 71 -12.91 23.93 14.39
C GLU A 71 -12.38 25.16 13.62
N THR A 72 -12.40 25.09 12.30
CA THR A 72 -11.90 26.15 11.42
C THR A 72 -13.04 26.76 10.60
N ALA A 73 -12.87 27.97 10.09
CA ALA A 73 -13.88 28.62 9.25
C ALA A 73 -13.96 28.02 7.83
N SER A 74 -13.47 26.81 7.62
CA SER A 74 -13.37 26.16 6.31
C SER A 74 -14.59 25.28 6.00
N THR A 75 -14.98 25.24 4.73
CA THR A 75 -16.00 24.29 4.27
C THR A 75 -15.35 22.93 4.00
N PHE A 76 -15.81 21.87 4.67
CA PHE A 76 -15.38 20.50 4.42
C PHE A 76 -15.96 19.96 3.11
N VAL A 77 -15.11 19.51 2.20
CA VAL A 77 -15.51 18.91 0.92
C VAL A 77 -14.81 17.56 0.79
N PRO A 78 -15.55 16.45 1.00
CA PRO A 78 -14.97 15.13 0.83
C PRO A 78 -14.88 14.76 -0.66
N PHE A 79 -13.80 14.07 -1.02
CA PHE A 79 -13.60 13.48 -2.34
C PHE A 79 -13.04 12.07 -2.22
N SER A 80 -13.71 11.12 -2.86
CA SER A 80 -13.22 9.72 -2.89
C SER A 80 -12.30 9.51 -4.08
N ALA A 81 -11.08 9.07 -3.81
CA ALA A 81 -10.11 8.70 -4.84
C ALA A 81 -10.57 7.50 -5.70
N VAL A 82 -11.47 6.68 -5.18
CA VAL A 82 -11.98 5.47 -5.83
C VAL A 82 -13.12 5.78 -6.81
N LEU A 83 -14.00 6.71 -6.45
CA LEU A 83 -15.23 6.98 -7.18
C LEU A 83 -15.13 8.20 -8.11
N GLY A 84 -14.22 9.15 -7.82
CA GLY A 84 -14.14 10.43 -8.52
C GLY A 84 -13.06 10.50 -9.59
N GLY A 85 -13.44 10.99 -10.78
CA GLY A 85 -12.52 11.25 -11.90
C GLY A 85 -11.93 12.67 -11.89
N VAL A 86 -10.93 12.93 -12.76
CA VAL A 86 -10.35 14.28 -12.96
C VAL A 86 -11.40 15.35 -13.30
N PRO A 87 -12.45 15.08 -14.11
CA PRO A 87 -13.48 16.09 -14.40
C PRO A 87 -14.27 16.51 -13.15
N GLU A 88 -14.59 15.56 -12.28
CA GLU A 88 -15.33 15.83 -11.04
C GLU A 88 -14.46 16.62 -10.04
N LEU A 89 -13.20 16.21 -9.89
CA LEU A 89 -12.23 16.95 -9.08
C LEU A 89 -12.11 18.41 -9.55
N ARG A 90 -12.02 18.66 -10.86
CA ARG A 90 -11.99 20.02 -11.43
C ARG A 90 -13.24 20.83 -11.08
N LYS A 91 -14.44 20.24 -11.13
CA LYS A 91 -15.68 20.93 -10.73
C LYS A 91 -15.62 21.37 -9.28
N LEU A 92 -15.18 20.49 -8.38
CA LEU A 92 -15.02 20.82 -6.96
C LEU A 92 -14.00 21.94 -6.72
N LEU A 93 -12.88 21.91 -7.43
CA LEU A 93 -11.84 22.92 -7.33
C LEU A 93 -12.32 24.29 -7.87
N THR A 94 -13.13 24.31 -8.92
CA THR A 94 -13.76 25.54 -9.44
C THR A 94 -14.75 26.09 -8.41
N ALA A 95 -15.66 25.27 -7.88
CA ALA A 95 -16.60 25.66 -6.84
C ALA A 95 -15.92 26.18 -5.56
N ALA A 96 -14.78 25.58 -5.18
CA ALA A 96 -13.96 26.06 -4.06
C ALA A 96 -13.39 27.48 -4.33
N SER A 97 -12.92 27.72 -5.57
CA SER A 97 -12.40 29.04 -5.98
C SER A 97 -13.48 30.11 -5.99
N GLU A 98 -14.68 29.79 -6.48
CA GLU A 98 -15.85 30.66 -6.46
C GLU A 98 -16.30 30.97 -5.04
N ARG A 99 -16.36 29.96 -4.17
CA ARG A 99 -16.72 30.11 -2.75
C ARG A 99 -15.79 31.09 -2.04
N ARG A 100 -14.49 30.97 -2.29
CA ARG A 100 -13.49 31.87 -1.72
C ARG A 100 -13.63 33.29 -2.23
N ALA A 101 -13.87 33.45 -3.53
CA ALA A 101 -14.04 34.77 -4.16
C ALA A 101 -15.31 35.48 -3.69
N THR A 102 -16.42 34.73 -3.53
CA THR A 102 -17.73 35.30 -3.22
C THR A 102 -17.94 35.52 -1.72
N TRP A 103 -17.48 34.58 -0.89
CA TRP A 103 -17.80 34.58 0.57
C TRP A 103 -16.58 34.64 1.47
N GLY A 104 -15.37 34.66 0.91
CA GLY A 104 -14.12 34.64 1.69
C GLY A 104 -13.86 33.35 2.45
N LYS A 105 -14.72 32.33 2.29
CA LYS A 105 -14.58 31.06 3.01
C LYS A 105 -13.56 30.13 2.37
N GLY A 106 -12.66 29.60 3.21
CA GLY A 106 -11.72 28.56 2.84
C GLY A 106 -12.43 27.23 2.50
N THR A 107 -11.79 26.39 1.71
CA THR A 107 -12.26 25.02 1.43
C THR A 107 -11.20 24.04 1.87
N LEU A 108 -11.56 23.14 2.79
CA LEU A 108 -10.76 21.98 3.16
C LEU A 108 -11.21 20.80 2.29
N LEU A 109 -10.39 20.47 1.29
CA LEU A 109 -10.61 19.33 0.42
C LEU A 109 -10.02 18.09 1.09
N PHE A 110 -10.89 17.19 1.53
CA PHE A 110 -10.49 15.92 2.10
C PHE A 110 -10.46 14.86 1.01
N VAL A 111 -9.29 14.25 0.79
CA VAL A 111 -9.11 13.16 -0.18
C VAL A 111 -8.80 11.89 0.59
N ASP A 112 -9.79 11.00 0.67
CA ASP A 112 -9.60 9.69 1.30
C ASP A 112 -8.83 8.75 0.35
N GLU A 113 -7.93 7.95 0.93
CA GLU A 113 -7.07 7.02 0.19
C GLU A 113 -6.31 7.69 -0.97
N ILE A 114 -5.65 8.83 -0.68
CA ILE A 114 -4.96 9.64 -1.70
C ILE A 114 -3.90 8.86 -2.49
N HIS A 115 -3.39 7.73 -1.97
CA HIS A 115 -2.48 6.83 -2.66
C HIS A 115 -3.11 6.19 -3.92
N ARG A 116 -4.43 6.18 -4.04
CA ARG A 116 -5.15 5.68 -5.22
C ARG A 116 -5.23 6.70 -6.35
N PHE A 117 -4.83 7.93 -6.10
CA PHE A 117 -4.75 8.93 -7.15
C PHE A 117 -3.63 8.62 -8.13
N ASN A 118 -3.94 8.61 -9.42
CA ASN A 118 -2.92 8.60 -10.45
C ASN A 118 -2.19 9.96 -10.53
N LYS A 119 -1.09 9.98 -11.27
CA LYS A 119 -0.27 11.19 -11.41
C LYS A 119 -1.08 12.40 -11.91
N ALA A 120 -1.97 12.21 -12.89
CA ALA A 120 -2.77 13.30 -13.46
C ALA A 120 -3.76 13.91 -12.45
N GLN A 121 -4.32 13.10 -11.55
CA GLN A 121 -5.19 13.56 -10.47
C GLN A 121 -4.39 14.34 -9.42
N GLN A 122 -3.22 13.84 -9.03
CA GLN A 122 -2.34 14.56 -8.09
C GLN A 122 -1.84 15.89 -8.68
N ASP A 123 -1.45 15.90 -9.95
CA ASP A 123 -0.99 17.11 -10.65
C ASP A 123 -2.12 18.15 -10.81
N ALA A 124 -3.37 17.72 -10.94
CA ALA A 124 -4.53 18.62 -11.00
C ALA A 124 -4.78 19.39 -9.69
N LEU A 125 -4.31 18.88 -8.54
CA LEU A 125 -4.43 19.55 -7.24
C LEU A 125 -3.38 20.67 -7.07
N LEU A 126 -2.21 20.54 -7.68
CA LEU A 126 -1.06 21.41 -7.43
C LEU A 126 -1.35 22.92 -7.55
N PRO A 127 -1.96 23.44 -8.64
CA PRO A 127 -2.20 24.87 -8.80
C PRO A 127 -3.12 25.44 -7.71
N HIS A 128 -4.05 24.62 -7.20
CA HIS A 128 -5.03 25.04 -6.19
C HIS A 128 -4.47 25.01 -4.77
N VAL A 129 -3.59 24.04 -4.50
CA VAL A 129 -2.84 23.94 -3.25
C VAL A 129 -1.81 25.06 -3.16
N GLU A 130 -1.03 25.31 -4.23
CA GLU A 130 -0.03 26.39 -4.29
C GLU A 130 -0.63 27.78 -4.10
N SER A 131 -1.76 28.04 -4.76
CA SER A 131 -2.44 29.34 -4.65
C SER A 131 -3.21 29.49 -3.33
N GLY A 132 -3.24 28.47 -2.47
CA GLY A 132 -4.01 28.46 -1.22
C GLY A 132 -5.53 28.59 -1.43
N ARG A 133 -6.03 28.30 -2.63
CA ARG A 133 -7.48 28.28 -2.92
C ARG A 133 -8.18 27.15 -2.20
N VAL A 134 -7.44 26.06 -1.98
CA VAL A 134 -7.88 24.86 -1.30
C VAL A 134 -6.82 24.44 -0.29
N THR A 135 -7.22 24.08 0.90
CA THR A 135 -6.37 23.39 1.86
C THR A 135 -6.60 21.89 1.65
N LEU A 136 -5.58 21.17 1.20
CA LEU A 136 -5.67 19.72 1.00
C LEU A 136 -5.43 18.98 2.31
N VAL A 137 -6.32 18.06 2.66
CA VAL A 137 -6.09 17.04 3.68
C VAL A 137 -6.22 15.68 3.01
N GLY A 138 -5.09 15.07 2.67
CA GLY A 138 -5.05 13.70 2.15
C GLY A 138 -5.00 12.70 3.29
N ALA A 139 -5.77 11.62 3.23
CA ALA A 139 -5.65 10.48 4.14
C ALA A 139 -5.09 9.27 3.39
N THR A 140 -4.22 8.50 4.05
CA THR A 140 -3.65 7.28 3.48
C THR A 140 -3.22 6.30 4.56
N THR A 141 -3.35 5.02 4.26
CA THR A 141 -2.76 3.92 5.03
C THR A 141 -1.36 3.57 4.54
N GLU A 142 -0.98 3.97 3.32
CA GLU A 142 0.33 3.70 2.74
C GLU A 142 1.34 4.82 3.06
N ASN A 143 2.64 4.47 3.05
CA ASN A 143 3.69 5.45 3.29
C ASN A 143 3.67 6.56 2.22
N PRO A 144 3.44 7.83 2.61
CA PRO A 144 3.30 8.94 1.67
C PRO A 144 4.50 9.15 0.76
N SER A 145 5.70 8.73 1.17
CA SER A 145 6.92 8.84 0.36
C SER A 145 6.88 8.02 -0.93
N PHE A 146 6.03 6.99 -0.97
CA PHE A 146 5.83 6.14 -2.16
C PHE A 146 4.51 6.45 -2.88
N ALA A 147 3.51 6.91 -2.14
CA ALA A 147 2.14 7.05 -2.61
C ALA A 147 1.82 8.45 -3.16
N VAL A 148 2.53 9.48 -2.70
CA VAL A 148 2.29 10.88 -3.08
C VAL A 148 3.47 11.40 -3.90
N ASN A 149 3.20 12.05 -5.04
CA ASN A 149 4.26 12.58 -5.89
C ASN A 149 5.06 13.68 -5.17
N ALA A 150 6.33 13.84 -5.56
CA ALA A 150 7.27 14.76 -4.90
C ALA A 150 6.78 16.22 -4.90
N ALA A 151 6.06 16.64 -5.95
CA ALA A 151 5.55 18.00 -6.06
C ALA A 151 4.44 18.29 -5.03
N LEU A 152 3.53 17.36 -4.80
CA LEU A 152 2.47 17.49 -3.80
C LEU A 152 3.03 17.29 -2.38
N SER A 153 3.93 16.31 -2.20
CA SER A 153 4.57 16.03 -0.92
C SER A 153 5.40 17.20 -0.40
N SER A 154 6.05 17.99 -1.27
CA SER A 154 6.80 19.19 -0.87
C SER A 154 5.93 20.34 -0.35
N ARG A 155 4.62 20.29 -0.60
CA ARG A 155 3.63 21.34 -0.24
C ARG A 155 2.66 20.90 0.84
N ALA A 156 2.70 19.65 1.24
CA ALA A 156 1.85 19.09 2.30
C ALA A 156 2.70 18.60 3.47
N ARG A 157 2.29 18.87 4.70
CA ARG A 157 2.94 18.31 5.89
C ARG A 157 2.40 16.93 6.18
N VAL A 158 3.28 15.99 6.47
CA VAL A 158 2.88 14.65 6.86
C VAL A 158 2.70 14.61 8.38
N PHE A 159 1.53 14.16 8.83
CA PHE A 159 1.23 13.86 10.23
C PHE A 159 0.93 12.36 10.34
N ARG A 160 1.67 11.68 11.20
CA ARG A 160 1.47 10.26 11.45
C ARG A 160 0.47 10.09 12.59
N LEU A 161 -0.59 9.31 12.34
CA LEU A 161 -1.52 8.85 13.36
C LEU A 161 -1.08 7.45 13.80
N ASN A 162 -1.03 7.24 15.10
CA ASN A 162 -0.69 5.95 15.68
C ASN A 162 -1.97 5.13 15.94
N SER A 163 -1.84 3.79 15.96
CA SER A 163 -2.89 2.90 16.45
C SER A 163 -3.26 3.30 17.88
N LEU A 164 -4.54 3.14 18.23
CA LEU A 164 -4.98 3.39 19.58
C LEU A 164 -4.48 2.28 20.52
N SER A 165 -4.05 2.64 21.71
CA SER A 165 -3.72 1.66 22.75
C SER A 165 -5.00 0.97 23.26
N GLU A 166 -4.86 -0.19 23.89
CA GLU A 166 -5.98 -0.90 24.51
C GLU A 166 -6.72 -0.01 25.53
N LEU A 167 -6.00 0.78 26.33
CA LEU A 167 -6.60 1.72 27.29
C LEU A 167 -7.42 2.80 26.60
N GLU A 168 -6.93 3.35 25.50
CA GLU A 168 -7.67 4.36 24.72
C GLU A 168 -8.91 3.76 24.06
N LEU A 169 -8.83 2.51 23.60
CA LEU A 169 -9.99 1.79 23.06
C LEU A 169 -11.01 1.52 24.16
N VAL A 170 -10.60 1.07 25.35
CA VAL A 170 -11.53 0.89 26.49
C VAL A 170 -12.24 2.20 26.84
N GLN A 171 -11.51 3.32 26.91
CA GLN A 171 -12.11 4.64 27.14
C GLN A 171 -13.16 5.02 26.07
N LEU A 172 -12.88 4.70 24.80
CA LEU A 172 -13.82 4.91 23.71
C LEU A 172 -15.09 4.07 23.86
N LEU A 173 -14.92 2.79 24.22
CA LEU A 173 -16.02 1.85 24.43
C LEU A 173 -16.89 2.24 25.63
N GLU A 174 -16.28 2.62 26.76
CA GLU A 174 -16.96 3.12 27.95
C GLU A 174 -17.78 4.38 27.63
N ARG A 175 -17.20 5.31 26.86
CA ARG A 175 -17.92 6.50 26.40
C ARG A 175 -19.12 6.14 25.51
N ALA A 176 -18.96 5.17 24.61
CA ALA A 176 -20.05 4.72 23.75
C ALA A 176 -21.18 4.04 24.53
N LEU A 177 -20.87 3.34 25.61
CA LEU A 177 -21.85 2.71 26.51
C LEU A 177 -22.55 3.72 27.43
N ALA A 178 -21.90 4.85 27.74
CA ALA A 178 -22.47 5.89 28.61
C ALA A 178 -23.28 6.94 27.85
N ASP A 179 -23.05 7.14 26.56
CA ASP A 179 -23.71 8.17 25.75
C ASP A 179 -25.12 7.69 25.36
N GLU A 180 -26.15 8.35 25.92
CA GLU A 180 -27.58 8.03 25.67
C GLU A 180 -28.05 8.55 24.30
N GLU A 181 -27.42 9.60 23.77
CA GLU A 181 -27.87 10.26 22.54
C GLU A 181 -27.27 9.59 21.30
N ARG A 182 -25.95 9.36 21.32
CA ARG A 182 -25.18 8.85 20.16
C ARG A 182 -24.75 7.39 20.32
N GLY A 183 -24.65 6.96 21.57
CA GLY A 183 -24.11 5.66 21.95
C GLY A 183 -25.17 4.60 22.21
N LEU A 184 -24.89 3.81 23.22
CA LEU A 184 -25.66 2.65 23.65
C LEU A 184 -26.23 2.82 25.08
N GLY A 185 -26.09 4.00 25.70
CA GLY A 185 -26.49 4.25 27.08
C GLY A 185 -27.98 3.97 27.36
N ALA A 186 -28.83 4.11 26.34
CA ALA A 186 -30.25 3.78 26.44
C ALA A 186 -30.52 2.27 26.64
N LEU A 187 -29.58 1.38 26.36
CA LEU A 187 -29.77 -0.08 26.50
C LEU A 187 -29.63 -0.58 27.94
N THR A 188 -29.12 0.23 28.87
CA THR A 188 -28.97 -0.10 30.31
C THR A 188 -28.32 -1.49 30.54
N LEU A 189 -27.19 -1.75 29.92
CA LEU A 189 -26.50 -3.04 29.99
C LEU A 189 -25.64 -3.18 31.26
N GLU A 190 -25.60 -4.38 31.84
CA GLU A 190 -24.59 -4.76 32.83
C GLU A 190 -23.32 -5.19 32.13
N VAL A 191 -22.24 -4.38 32.26
CA VAL A 191 -20.99 -4.59 31.49
C VAL A 191 -19.89 -5.14 32.37
N GLU A 192 -19.31 -6.27 32.00
CA GLU A 192 -18.13 -6.84 32.64
C GLU A 192 -16.85 -6.11 32.16
N GLN A 193 -16.00 -5.69 33.10
CA GLN A 193 -14.78 -4.91 32.76
C GLN A 193 -13.80 -5.70 31.87
N ASP A 194 -13.68 -6.98 32.06
CA ASP A 194 -12.83 -7.86 31.23
C ASP A 194 -13.39 -8.08 29.82
N ALA A 195 -14.70 -7.92 29.62
CA ALA A 195 -15.33 -7.93 28.30
C ALA A 195 -14.84 -6.76 27.43
N LEU A 196 -14.75 -5.54 28.00
CA LEU A 196 -14.23 -4.37 27.28
C LEU A 196 -12.74 -4.53 26.95
N SER A 197 -11.96 -5.07 27.89
CA SER A 197 -10.55 -5.34 27.66
C SER A 197 -10.32 -6.39 26.56
N ALA A 198 -11.14 -7.46 26.54
CA ALA A 198 -11.08 -8.47 25.48
C ALA A 198 -11.45 -7.90 24.12
N LEU A 199 -12.46 -7.02 24.06
CA LEU A 199 -12.88 -6.36 22.83
C LEU A 199 -11.82 -5.37 22.34
N ALA A 200 -11.21 -4.57 23.23
CA ALA A 200 -10.13 -3.64 22.90
C ALA A 200 -8.89 -4.38 22.36
N ALA A 201 -8.48 -5.47 23.01
CA ALA A 201 -7.37 -6.31 22.55
C ALA A 201 -7.65 -6.90 21.15
N ALA A 202 -8.87 -7.40 20.90
CA ALA A 202 -9.26 -7.96 19.60
C ALA A 202 -9.39 -6.92 18.49
N ALA A 203 -9.61 -5.65 18.83
CA ALA A 203 -9.71 -4.55 17.87
C ALA A 203 -8.35 -4.08 17.32
N ASP A 204 -7.24 -4.43 18.00
CA ASP A 204 -5.87 -4.17 17.56
C ASP A 204 -5.62 -2.71 17.13
N GLY A 205 -6.05 -1.76 17.95
CA GLY A 205 -5.85 -0.33 17.70
C GLY A 205 -6.84 0.33 16.74
N ASP A 206 -7.81 -0.40 16.19
CA ASP A 206 -8.84 0.10 15.28
C ASP A 206 -10.14 0.47 16.01
N ALA A 207 -10.40 1.80 16.18
CA ALA A 207 -11.60 2.32 16.82
C ALA A 207 -12.90 1.93 16.10
N ARG A 208 -12.91 1.89 14.78
CA ARG A 208 -14.09 1.52 13.99
C ARG A 208 -14.46 0.07 14.24
N ARG A 209 -13.46 -0.79 14.24
CA ARG A 209 -13.62 -2.23 14.54
C ARG A 209 -14.16 -2.42 15.95
N ALA A 210 -13.56 -1.74 16.95
CA ALA A 210 -13.99 -1.82 18.33
C ALA A 210 -15.47 -1.45 18.48
N LEU A 211 -15.89 -0.32 17.95
CA LEU A 211 -17.27 0.15 18.03
C LEU A 211 -18.25 -0.73 17.25
N THR A 212 -17.85 -1.28 16.10
CA THR A 212 -18.70 -2.19 15.32
C THR A 212 -18.95 -3.49 16.07
N VAL A 213 -17.92 -4.06 16.71
CA VAL A 213 -18.08 -5.29 17.51
C VAL A 213 -18.90 -4.99 18.77
N LEU A 214 -18.65 -3.85 19.43
CA LEU A 214 -19.44 -3.43 20.60
C LEU A 214 -20.94 -3.34 20.26
N GLU A 215 -21.31 -2.74 19.12
CA GLU A 215 -22.70 -2.60 18.69
C GLU A 215 -23.37 -3.98 18.57
N ILE A 216 -22.71 -4.94 17.92
CA ILE A 216 -23.21 -6.30 17.75
C ILE A 216 -23.41 -7.02 19.10
N VAL A 217 -22.40 -6.93 19.97
CA VAL A 217 -22.44 -7.58 21.28
C VAL A 217 -23.48 -6.94 22.20
N ALA A 218 -23.64 -5.61 22.13
CA ALA A 218 -24.63 -4.88 22.89
C ALA A 218 -26.07 -5.24 22.46
N ASP A 219 -26.32 -5.34 21.15
CA ASP A 219 -27.63 -5.77 20.62
C ASP A 219 -27.96 -7.23 21.05
N ALA A 220 -26.96 -8.10 21.03
CA ALA A 220 -27.12 -9.47 21.50
C ALA A 220 -27.40 -9.53 23.01
N ALA A 221 -26.67 -8.75 23.82
CA ALA A 221 -26.88 -8.66 25.26
C ALA A 221 -28.28 -8.09 25.59
N ALA A 222 -28.70 -7.04 24.91
CA ALA A 222 -30.03 -6.41 25.11
C ALA A 222 -31.18 -7.35 24.72
N SER A 223 -30.97 -8.23 23.75
CA SER A 223 -31.94 -9.25 23.34
C SER A 223 -31.93 -10.48 24.26
N GLY A 224 -30.94 -10.62 25.14
CA GLY A 224 -30.76 -11.71 26.09
C GLY A 224 -31.04 -11.32 27.54
N ASP A 225 -30.05 -11.52 28.39
CA ASP A 225 -30.13 -11.27 29.83
C ASP A 225 -29.69 -9.85 30.26
N GLY A 226 -29.35 -8.98 29.32
CA GLY A 226 -28.89 -7.62 29.56
C GLY A 226 -27.41 -7.54 29.99
N ARG A 227 -26.64 -8.65 29.93
CA ARG A 227 -25.25 -8.69 30.34
C ARG A 227 -24.30 -8.74 29.16
N LEU A 228 -23.38 -7.79 29.10
CA LEU A 228 -22.27 -7.77 28.17
C LEU A 228 -21.08 -8.47 28.83
N SER A 229 -21.01 -9.80 28.65
CA SER A 229 -19.99 -10.65 29.24
C SER A 229 -18.80 -10.88 28.30
N ARG A 230 -17.67 -11.29 28.87
CA ARG A 230 -16.50 -11.69 28.11
C ARG A 230 -16.82 -12.87 27.17
N ALA A 231 -17.59 -13.86 27.62
CA ALA A 231 -17.99 -15.01 26.82
C ALA A 231 -18.76 -14.60 25.55
N LEU A 232 -19.67 -13.61 25.67
CA LEU A 232 -20.45 -13.09 24.55
C LEU A 232 -19.54 -12.37 23.54
N VAL A 233 -18.52 -11.63 24.00
CA VAL A 233 -17.51 -11.00 23.16
C VAL A 233 -16.70 -12.06 22.41
N GLU A 234 -16.22 -13.09 23.08
CA GLU A 234 -15.46 -14.19 22.47
C GLU A 234 -16.29 -14.95 21.42
N GLU A 235 -17.58 -15.18 21.69
CA GLU A 235 -18.51 -15.75 20.72
C GLU A 235 -18.69 -14.88 19.48
N ALA A 236 -18.92 -13.59 19.65
CA ALA A 236 -19.05 -12.64 18.54
C ALA A 236 -17.77 -12.53 17.70
N LEU A 237 -16.61 -12.61 18.32
CA LEU A 237 -15.32 -12.62 17.65
C LEU A 237 -15.05 -13.93 16.90
N SER A 238 -15.47 -15.07 17.45
CA SER A 238 -15.29 -16.38 16.81
C SER A 238 -16.20 -16.60 15.59
N THR A 239 -17.39 -16.03 15.60
CA THR A 239 -18.38 -16.14 14.50
C THR A 239 -17.99 -15.31 13.28
N ARG A 240 -17.11 -14.34 13.44
CA ARG A 240 -16.53 -13.54 12.35
C ARG A 240 -15.12 -14.03 12.04
N THR A 241 -14.99 -14.88 11.03
CA THR A 241 -13.71 -15.14 10.36
C THR A 241 -12.96 -13.80 10.18
N LEU A 242 -11.88 -13.62 10.97
CA LEU A 242 -10.79 -12.67 10.80
C LEU A 242 -11.11 -11.48 9.88
N LEU A 243 -11.57 -10.39 10.45
CA LEU A 243 -11.63 -9.08 9.77
C LEU A 243 -10.19 -8.57 9.60
N TYR A 244 -9.48 -9.18 8.68
CA TYR A 244 -8.17 -8.76 8.23
C TYR A 244 -8.36 -7.51 7.35
N ASP A 245 -7.67 -6.43 7.70
CA ASP A 245 -7.62 -5.27 6.83
C ASP A 245 -6.72 -5.55 5.63
N LYS A 246 -7.35 -5.86 4.50
CA LYS A 246 -6.67 -6.16 3.21
C LYS A 246 -5.79 -5.03 2.67
N THR A 247 -5.82 -3.86 3.28
CA THR A 247 -5.15 -2.64 2.78
C THR A 247 -4.28 -1.96 3.82
N GLY A 248 -4.19 -2.47 5.06
CA GLY A 248 -3.48 -1.84 6.17
C GLY A 248 -2.00 -2.21 6.28
N GLU A 249 -1.34 -1.59 7.25
CA GLU A 249 0.09 -1.82 7.55
C GLU A 249 0.38 -3.28 7.90
N GLU A 250 -0.55 -3.99 8.54
CA GLU A 250 -0.40 -5.40 8.89
C GLU A 250 -0.37 -6.29 7.64
N HIS A 251 -1.25 -6.04 6.66
CA HIS A 251 -1.20 -6.74 5.37
C HIS A 251 0.18 -6.57 4.71
N TYR A 252 0.70 -5.34 4.66
CA TYR A 252 2.03 -5.06 4.12
C TYR A 252 3.13 -5.82 4.88
N ASN A 253 3.04 -5.87 6.22
CA ASN A 253 3.99 -6.56 7.07
C ASN A 253 3.96 -8.08 6.84
N VAL A 254 2.78 -8.68 6.72
CA VAL A 254 2.63 -10.12 6.46
C VAL A 254 3.14 -10.49 5.07
N VAL A 255 2.81 -9.71 4.03
CA VAL A 255 3.35 -9.88 2.67
C VAL A 255 4.89 -9.76 2.68
N SER A 256 5.42 -8.78 3.42
CA SER A 256 6.86 -8.59 3.56
C SER A 256 7.53 -9.76 4.29
N ALA A 257 6.90 -10.30 5.34
CA ALA A 257 7.38 -11.48 6.06
C ALA A 257 7.37 -12.72 5.15
N PHE A 258 6.31 -12.93 4.38
CA PHE A 258 6.20 -13.99 3.39
C PHE A 258 7.36 -13.98 2.38
N ILE A 259 7.61 -12.83 1.76
CA ILE A 259 8.68 -12.67 0.78
C ILE A 259 10.05 -12.87 1.42
N LYS A 260 10.27 -12.31 2.63
CA LYS A 260 11.52 -12.46 3.37
C LYS A 260 11.78 -13.91 3.80
N ALA A 261 10.74 -14.65 4.19
CA ALA A 261 10.84 -16.06 4.52
C ALA A 261 11.29 -16.89 3.29
N MET A 262 10.67 -16.69 2.14
CA MET A 262 11.10 -17.35 0.89
C MET A 262 12.54 -16.95 0.51
N ARG A 263 12.91 -15.66 0.66
CA ARG A 263 14.25 -15.16 0.37
C ARG A 263 15.30 -15.70 1.34
N GLY A 264 14.92 -15.89 2.59
CA GLY A 264 15.75 -16.50 3.63
C GLY A 264 15.85 -18.02 3.55
N SER A 265 15.21 -18.64 2.55
CA SER A 265 15.15 -20.10 2.38
C SER A 265 14.55 -20.85 3.56
N ASP A 266 13.50 -20.27 4.14
CA ASP A 266 12.70 -20.87 5.20
C ASP A 266 11.31 -21.28 4.65
N PRO A 267 11.13 -22.53 4.20
CA PRO A 267 9.87 -23.01 3.65
C PRO A 267 8.74 -23.11 4.71
N ASP A 268 9.08 -23.35 5.97
CA ASP A 268 8.09 -23.48 7.05
C ASP A 268 7.50 -22.10 7.38
N ALA A 269 8.33 -21.09 7.54
CA ALA A 269 7.84 -19.73 7.70
C ALA A 269 7.09 -19.22 6.46
N ALA A 270 7.56 -19.55 5.26
CA ALA A 270 6.91 -19.12 4.02
C ALA A 270 5.48 -19.70 3.92
N ILE A 271 5.29 -20.99 4.18
CA ILE A 271 3.97 -21.62 4.13
C ILE A 271 3.05 -21.05 5.22
N TYR A 272 3.58 -20.78 6.43
CA TYR A 272 2.83 -20.16 7.51
C TYR A 272 2.29 -18.78 7.12
N TRP A 273 3.16 -17.91 6.59
CA TRP A 273 2.75 -16.55 6.18
C TRP A 273 1.80 -16.58 4.99
N MET A 274 1.98 -17.50 4.05
CA MET A 274 1.05 -17.72 2.94
C MET A 274 -0.34 -18.07 3.46
N MET A 275 -0.45 -19.06 4.36
CA MET A 275 -1.73 -19.48 4.92
C MET A 275 -2.37 -18.37 5.75
N ARG A 276 -1.58 -17.63 6.53
CA ARG A 276 -2.08 -16.47 7.30
C ARG A 276 -2.71 -15.41 6.39
N MET A 277 -2.13 -15.11 5.21
CA MET A 277 -2.73 -14.21 4.22
C MET A 277 -4.06 -14.76 3.71
N LEU A 278 -4.09 -16.03 3.31
CA LEU A 278 -5.29 -16.65 2.73
C LEU A 278 -6.43 -16.77 3.73
N ASP A 279 -6.15 -17.21 4.96
CA ASP A 279 -7.13 -17.32 6.05
C ASP A 279 -7.65 -15.94 6.48
N SER A 280 -6.83 -14.91 6.34
CA SER A 280 -7.24 -13.52 6.55
C SER A 280 -8.07 -12.96 5.38
N GLY A 281 -8.28 -13.74 4.31
CA GLY A 281 -9.14 -13.40 3.17
C GLY A 281 -8.44 -12.64 2.05
N ASP A 282 -7.10 -12.69 1.96
CA ASP A 282 -6.39 -12.19 0.79
C ASP A 282 -6.78 -12.97 -0.47
N ASP A 283 -6.83 -12.26 -1.60
CA ASP A 283 -7.06 -12.91 -2.89
C ASP A 283 -5.88 -13.88 -3.20
N PRO A 284 -6.14 -15.19 -3.36
CA PRO A 284 -5.09 -16.15 -3.74
C PRO A 284 -4.30 -15.74 -4.98
N ARG A 285 -4.94 -15.02 -5.92
CA ARG A 285 -4.27 -14.49 -7.11
C ARG A 285 -3.25 -13.40 -6.79
N PHE A 286 -3.48 -12.63 -5.73
CA PHE A 286 -2.49 -11.69 -5.25
C PHE A 286 -1.24 -12.42 -4.74
N VAL A 287 -1.43 -13.48 -3.95
CA VAL A 287 -0.33 -14.30 -3.42
C VAL A 287 0.44 -14.97 -4.56
N LEU A 288 -0.26 -15.54 -5.55
CA LEU A 288 0.34 -16.12 -6.76
C LEU A 288 1.17 -15.09 -7.55
N ARG A 289 0.66 -13.88 -7.75
CA ARG A 289 1.43 -12.80 -8.39
C ARG A 289 2.71 -12.46 -7.62
N ARG A 290 2.67 -12.46 -6.29
CA ARG A 290 3.88 -12.23 -5.48
C ARG A 290 4.90 -13.35 -5.65
N MET A 291 4.48 -14.62 -5.71
CA MET A 291 5.33 -15.77 -5.98
C MET A 291 5.92 -15.73 -7.40
N LEU A 292 5.14 -15.30 -8.41
CA LEU A 292 5.60 -15.13 -9.79
C LEU A 292 6.70 -14.06 -9.90
N ILE A 293 6.52 -12.92 -9.22
CA ILE A 293 7.54 -11.87 -9.13
C ILE A 293 8.80 -12.42 -8.45
N PHE A 294 8.64 -13.11 -7.31
CA PHE A 294 9.74 -13.69 -6.56
C PHE A 294 10.56 -14.69 -7.39
N ALA A 295 9.90 -15.53 -8.19
CA ALA A 295 10.56 -16.47 -9.10
C ALA A 295 11.51 -15.79 -10.09
N SER A 296 11.16 -14.58 -10.56
CA SER A 296 12.00 -13.81 -11.50
C SER A 296 13.02 -12.92 -10.80
N GLU A 297 12.64 -12.30 -9.68
CA GLU A 297 13.44 -11.29 -8.96
C GLU A 297 14.53 -11.93 -8.09
N ASP A 298 14.13 -12.95 -7.29
CA ASP A 298 14.98 -13.52 -6.23
C ASP A 298 15.62 -14.88 -6.61
N ILE A 299 15.02 -15.63 -7.53
CA ILE A 299 15.57 -16.90 -8.03
C ILE A 299 16.24 -16.70 -9.38
N GLY A 300 15.56 -16.07 -10.32
CA GLY A 300 16.10 -15.77 -11.64
C GLY A 300 16.73 -16.97 -12.33
N ASN A 301 17.95 -16.81 -12.82
CA ASN A 301 18.68 -17.86 -13.52
C ASN A 301 19.38 -18.88 -12.59
N ALA A 302 19.31 -18.71 -11.26
CA ALA A 302 19.82 -19.74 -10.34
C ALA A 302 19.02 -21.04 -10.46
N ASP A 303 17.69 -20.92 -10.70
CA ASP A 303 16.86 -22.03 -11.15
C ASP A 303 15.86 -21.57 -12.23
N PRO A 304 16.18 -21.75 -13.52
CA PRO A 304 15.32 -21.29 -14.63
C PRO A 304 13.92 -21.91 -14.66
N ARG A 305 13.67 -23.01 -13.92
CA ARG A 305 12.35 -23.65 -13.83
C ARG A 305 11.40 -22.88 -12.93
N ALA A 306 11.90 -22.07 -12.01
CA ALA A 306 11.09 -21.39 -11.01
C ALA A 306 9.98 -20.53 -11.63
N LEU A 307 10.30 -19.78 -12.68
CA LEU A 307 9.32 -18.95 -13.39
C LEU A 307 8.24 -19.79 -14.09
N ALA A 308 8.65 -20.91 -14.74
CA ALA A 308 7.69 -21.81 -15.37
C ALA A 308 6.75 -22.46 -14.35
N MET A 309 7.30 -22.95 -13.23
CA MET A 309 6.48 -23.51 -12.14
C MET A 309 5.50 -22.50 -11.54
N ALA A 310 5.90 -21.22 -11.44
CA ALA A 310 5.01 -20.18 -10.95
C ALA A 310 3.84 -19.93 -11.92
N VAL A 311 4.11 -19.93 -13.23
CA VAL A 311 3.06 -19.82 -14.26
C VAL A 311 2.14 -21.05 -14.26
N ASP A 312 2.71 -22.25 -14.14
CA ASP A 312 1.93 -23.50 -14.11
C ASP A 312 1.04 -23.58 -12.86
N ALA A 313 1.53 -23.15 -11.70
CA ALA A 313 0.74 -23.10 -10.46
C ALA A 313 -0.41 -22.07 -10.56
N ASP A 314 -0.17 -20.90 -11.15
CA ASP A 314 -1.22 -19.91 -11.41
C ASP A 314 -2.28 -20.47 -12.37
N ALA A 315 -1.88 -21.14 -13.43
CA ALA A 315 -2.79 -21.79 -14.37
C ALA A 315 -3.57 -22.95 -13.73
N ALA A 316 -2.93 -23.74 -12.87
CA ALA A 316 -3.58 -24.80 -12.10
C ALA A 316 -4.64 -24.24 -11.15
N PHE A 317 -4.28 -23.18 -10.40
CA PHE A 317 -5.22 -22.50 -9.51
C PHE A 317 -6.44 -21.94 -10.26
N HIS A 318 -6.26 -21.36 -11.43
CA HIS A 318 -7.37 -20.86 -12.26
C HIS A 318 -8.34 -21.96 -12.70
N ARG A 319 -7.88 -23.17 -12.87
CA ARG A 319 -8.72 -24.32 -13.27
C ARG A 319 -9.41 -25.00 -12.10
N LEU A 320 -8.74 -25.08 -10.96
CA LEU A 320 -9.21 -25.82 -9.79
C LEU A 320 -10.03 -24.95 -8.83
N GLY A 321 -9.60 -23.69 -8.64
CA GLY A 321 -10.17 -22.82 -7.62
C GLY A 321 -9.85 -23.27 -6.20
N MET A 322 -10.59 -22.72 -5.23
CA MET A 322 -10.51 -23.12 -3.81
C MET A 322 -11.48 -24.27 -3.52
N PRO A 323 -11.14 -25.21 -2.63
CA PRO A 323 -9.88 -25.30 -1.87
C PRO A 323 -8.75 -26.07 -2.57
N GLU A 324 -9.00 -26.79 -3.65
CA GLU A 324 -8.03 -27.72 -4.29
C GLU A 324 -6.84 -26.98 -4.89
N GLY A 325 -7.01 -25.75 -5.34
CA GLY A 325 -5.92 -24.90 -5.85
C GLY A 325 -4.83 -24.57 -4.83
N LEU A 326 -5.12 -24.73 -3.52
CA LEU A 326 -4.12 -24.56 -2.45
C LEU A 326 -2.95 -25.54 -2.56
N TYR A 327 -3.18 -26.77 -3.07
CA TYR A 327 -2.08 -27.73 -3.25
C TYR A 327 -1.03 -27.20 -4.22
N ALA A 328 -1.45 -26.62 -5.34
CA ALA A 328 -0.52 -26.02 -6.31
C ALA A 328 0.22 -24.81 -5.71
N MET A 329 -0.47 -23.98 -4.92
CA MET A 329 0.13 -22.83 -4.24
C MET A 329 1.15 -23.27 -3.17
N ALA A 330 0.82 -24.28 -2.36
CA ALA A 330 1.72 -24.81 -1.34
C ALA A 330 2.98 -25.45 -1.96
N GLN A 331 2.80 -26.24 -3.03
CA GLN A 331 3.91 -26.80 -3.78
C GLN A 331 4.83 -25.71 -4.33
N LEU A 332 4.28 -24.67 -4.96
CA LEU A 332 5.03 -23.55 -5.47
C LEU A 332 5.77 -22.80 -4.34
N CYS A 333 5.08 -22.48 -3.25
CA CYS A 333 5.64 -21.76 -2.10
C CYS A 333 6.87 -22.47 -1.53
N THR A 334 6.74 -23.76 -1.22
CA THR A 334 7.84 -24.57 -0.67
C THR A 334 8.98 -24.75 -1.65
N TYR A 335 8.69 -24.90 -2.95
CA TYR A 335 9.70 -24.95 -4.00
C TYR A 335 10.49 -23.65 -4.09
N LEU A 336 9.82 -22.49 -4.19
CA LEU A 336 10.45 -21.18 -4.28
C LEU A 336 11.27 -20.86 -3.03
N ALA A 337 10.79 -21.22 -1.85
CA ALA A 337 11.54 -21.05 -0.61
C ALA A 337 12.84 -21.89 -0.59
N SER A 338 12.80 -23.11 -1.16
CA SER A 338 13.93 -24.04 -1.14
C SER A 338 14.91 -23.90 -2.32
N ALA A 339 14.52 -23.18 -3.39
CA ALA A 339 15.35 -23.01 -4.59
C ALA A 339 16.58 -22.13 -4.32
N PRO A 340 17.68 -22.32 -5.07
CA PRO A 340 18.84 -21.41 -5.05
C PRO A 340 18.41 -19.99 -5.44
N LYS A 341 19.10 -18.97 -4.93
CA LYS A 341 18.72 -17.56 -5.06
C LYS A 341 19.71 -16.77 -5.91
N SER A 342 19.19 -15.97 -6.84
CA SER A 342 19.97 -14.97 -7.57
C SER A 342 19.11 -13.77 -7.99
N ASN A 343 19.58 -12.58 -7.70
CA ASN A 343 19.04 -11.33 -8.20
C ASN A 343 19.91 -10.71 -9.31
N ALA A 344 20.81 -11.47 -9.91
CA ALA A 344 21.79 -10.99 -10.90
C ALA A 344 21.13 -10.36 -12.13
N SER A 345 20.02 -10.93 -12.61
CA SER A 345 19.25 -10.38 -13.72
C SER A 345 18.62 -9.03 -13.38
N GLY A 346 18.07 -8.89 -12.17
CA GLY A 346 17.52 -7.63 -11.67
C GLY A 346 18.59 -6.54 -11.54
N LYS A 347 19.73 -6.86 -10.97
CA LYS A 347 20.88 -5.95 -10.90
C LYS A 347 21.36 -5.53 -12.29
N ALA A 348 21.37 -6.45 -13.25
CA ALA A 348 21.81 -6.18 -14.62
C ALA A 348 20.92 -5.13 -15.30
N PHE A 349 19.60 -5.29 -15.30
CA PHE A 349 18.72 -4.31 -15.93
C PHE A 349 18.73 -2.95 -15.19
N THR A 350 18.85 -2.95 -13.86
CA THR A 350 18.94 -1.72 -13.07
C THR A 350 20.20 -0.94 -13.43
N ALA A 351 21.36 -1.58 -13.46
CA ALA A 351 22.63 -0.95 -13.84
C ALA A 351 22.63 -0.44 -15.29
N ALA A 352 22.02 -1.19 -16.22
CA ALA A 352 21.87 -0.73 -17.60
C ALA A 352 20.97 0.51 -17.70
N ARG A 353 19.86 0.55 -16.95
CA ARG A 353 18.93 1.68 -16.88
C ARG A 353 19.61 2.93 -16.30
N GLU A 354 20.43 2.77 -15.27
CA GLU A 354 21.21 3.87 -14.69
C GLU A 354 22.22 4.47 -15.67
N ASP A 355 22.90 3.63 -16.46
CA ASP A 355 23.82 4.12 -17.49
C ASP A 355 23.07 4.88 -18.59
N ILE A 356 21.90 4.42 -19.02
CA ILE A 356 21.03 5.13 -19.97
C ILE A 356 20.58 6.48 -19.38
N GLN A 357 20.18 6.53 -18.11
CA GLN A 357 19.76 7.78 -17.45
C GLN A 357 20.91 8.78 -17.32
N ARG A 358 22.13 8.31 -17.03
CA ARG A 358 23.31 9.18 -16.85
C ARG A 358 23.89 9.70 -18.16
N ARG A 359 23.88 8.89 -19.23
CA ARG A 359 24.59 9.17 -20.48
C ARG A 359 23.68 9.51 -21.65
N GLY A 360 22.34 9.41 -21.46
CA GLY A 360 21.39 9.52 -22.55
C GLY A 360 21.41 8.35 -23.53
N ALA A 361 20.72 8.50 -24.65
CA ALA A 361 20.70 7.50 -25.71
C ALA A 361 22.01 7.54 -26.51
N LEU A 362 22.93 6.65 -26.19
CA LEU A 362 24.18 6.48 -26.94
C LEU A 362 23.90 5.91 -28.34
N PRO A 363 24.67 6.32 -29.37
CA PRO A 363 24.46 5.83 -30.73
C PRO A 363 24.78 4.32 -30.83
N VAL A 364 24.01 3.63 -31.68
CA VAL A 364 24.30 2.23 -32.02
C VAL A 364 25.61 2.17 -32.81
N PRO A 365 26.59 1.34 -32.42
CA PRO A 365 27.84 1.14 -33.19
C PRO A 365 27.57 0.83 -34.65
N MET A 366 28.36 1.40 -35.56
CA MET A 366 28.15 1.27 -37.01
C MET A 366 28.11 -0.20 -37.47
N LYS A 367 28.97 -1.04 -36.94
CA LYS A 367 29.00 -2.49 -37.20
C LYS A 367 27.71 -3.24 -36.87
N LEU A 368 26.89 -2.73 -35.93
CA LEU A 368 25.65 -3.35 -35.51
C LEU A 368 24.43 -2.81 -36.29
N ARG A 369 24.61 -1.82 -37.16
CA ARG A 369 23.53 -1.25 -37.95
C ARG A 369 23.27 -2.06 -39.17
N ASN A 370 22.03 -2.40 -39.48
CA ASN A 370 21.68 -3.05 -40.75
C ASN A 370 21.82 -2.09 -41.93
N ALA A 371 22.31 -2.58 -43.06
CA ALA A 371 22.50 -1.84 -44.30
C ALA A 371 21.57 -2.39 -45.44
N PRO A 372 20.24 -2.14 -45.36
CA PRO A 372 19.30 -2.66 -46.37
C PRO A 372 19.44 -2.02 -47.77
N THR A 373 20.13 -0.88 -47.87
CA THR A 373 20.34 -0.18 -49.16
C THR A 373 21.84 -0.08 -49.48
N SER A 374 22.13 0.07 -50.81
CA SER A 374 23.50 0.28 -51.28
C SER A 374 24.12 1.57 -50.71
N GLY A 375 23.36 2.63 -50.50
CA GLY A 375 23.83 3.85 -49.89
C GLY A 375 24.25 3.66 -48.45
N MET A 376 23.49 2.94 -47.65
CA MET A 376 23.84 2.62 -46.26
C MET A 376 25.12 1.75 -46.17
N LYS A 377 25.32 0.83 -47.13
CA LYS A 377 26.57 0.10 -47.22
C LYS A 377 27.76 1.01 -47.53
N ALA A 378 27.56 1.99 -48.40
CA ALA A 378 28.59 2.98 -48.74
C ALA A 378 28.93 3.87 -47.54
N ASP A 379 27.95 4.14 -46.66
CA ASP A 379 28.09 4.88 -45.40
C ASP A 379 28.71 4.05 -44.26
N GLY A 380 29.13 2.80 -44.50
CA GLY A 380 29.81 1.93 -43.51
C GLY A 380 28.88 1.20 -42.55
N TYR A 381 27.56 1.14 -42.81
CA TYR A 381 26.63 0.38 -41.98
C TYR A 381 26.92 -1.12 -42.08
N GLY A 382 27.08 -1.78 -40.92
CA GLY A 382 27.39 -3.20 -40.83
C GLY A 382 28.85 -3.56 -41.14
N GLU A 383 29.70 -2.58 -41.42
CA GLU A 383 31.10 -2.83 -41.69
C GLU A 383 31.83 -3.36 -40.44
N GLY A 384 32.60 -4.45 -40.64
CA GLY A 384 33.32 -5.10 -39.55
C GLY A 384 32.48 -6.02 -38.68
N TYR A 385 31.19 -6.22 -38.96
CA TYR A 385 30.38 -7.19 -38.21
C TYR A 385 30.85 -8.62 -38.52
N ARG A 386 31.22 -9.36 -37.49
CA ARG A 386 31.59 -10.77 -37.54
C ARG A 386 30.39 -11.62 -37.11
N TYR A 387 29.97 -12.53 -37.97
CA TYR A 387 28.78 -13.36 -37.67
C TYR A 387 29.17 -14.51 -36.71
N PRO A 388 28.59 -14.56 -35.50
CA PRO A 388 29.05 -15.50 -34.46
C PRO A 388 28.92 -16.97 -34.85
N HIS A 389 27.99 -17.36 -35.71
CA HIS A 389 27.84 -18.75 -36.15
C HIS A 389 29.03 -19.23 -37.02
N ASP A 390 29.66 -18.32 -37.76
CA ASP A 390 30.84 -18.63 -38.56
C ASP A 390 32.11 -18.78 -37.67
N GLU A 391 32.01 -18.26 -36.43
CA GLU A 391 33.12 -18.26 -35.44
C GLU A 391 32.87 -19.26 -34.28
N GLY A 392 32.04 -20.27 -34.51
CA GLY A 392 31.74 -21.28 -33.49
C GLY A 392 30.80 -20.81 -32.36
N GLY A 393 30.02 -19.77 -32.63
CA GLY A 393 28.98 -19.26 -31.74
C GLY A 393 29.40 -18.13 -30.78
N PHE A 394 30.69 -17.69 -30.88
CA PHE A 394 31.19 -16.56 -30.07
C PHE A 394 32.40 -15.90 -30.75
N VAL A 395 32.38 -14.57 -30.80
CA VAL A 395 33.49 -13.78 -31.39
C VAL A 395 34.36 -13.21 -30.25
N ARG A 396 35.57 -13.74 -30.10
CA ARG A 396 36.49 -13.28 -29.05
C ARG A 396 36.89 -11.83 -29.23
N GLY A 397 36.92 -11.08 -28.13
CA GLY A 397 37.30 -9.66 -28.10
C GLY A 397 36.25 -8.71 -28.69
N GLU A 398 35.13 -9.23 -29.16
CA GLU A 398 34.04 -8.40 -29.72
C GLU A 398 33.20 -7.80 -28.61
N THR A 399 32.84 -6.53 -28.77
CA THR A 399 31.83 -5.83 -27.91
C THR A 399 30.67 -5.38 -28.75
N TYR A 400 29.49 -5.57 -28.21
CA TYR A 400 28.20 -5.14 -28.80
C TYR A 400 27.62 -3.93 -28.11
N LEU A 401 28.29 -3.38 -27.07
CA LEU A 401 27.94 -2.13 -26.43
C LEU A 401 28.51 -0.93 -27.19
N PRO A 402 27.91 0.28 -27.03
CA PRO A 402 28.56 1.50 -27.49
C PRO A 402 29.95 1.66 -26.90
N ASP A 403 30.87 2.31 -27.64
CA ASP A 403 32.29 2.48 -27.24
C ASP A 403 32.42 3.14 -25.86
N ALA A 404 31.53 4.09 -25.54
CA ALA A 404 31.48 4.76 -24.22
C ALA A 404 31.14 3.81 -23.05
N LEU A 405 30.72 2.58 -23.33
CA LEU A 405 30.41 1.51 -22.39
C LEU A 405 31.33 0.28 -22.57
N ALA A 406 32.44 0.44 -23.27
CA ALA A 406 33.42 -0.62 -23.49
C ALA A 406 33.90 -1.20 -22.13
N GLY A 407 33.94 -2.53 -22.04
CA GLY A 407 34.32 -3.24 -20.81
C GLY A 407 33.22 -3.27 -19.71
N ARG A 408 32.05 -2.71 -19.95
CA ARG A 408 30.92 -2.77 -18.98
C ARG A 408 30.30 -4.17 -18.98
N HIS A 409 30.16 -4.76 -17.79
CA HIS A 409 29.48 -6.04 -17.57
C HIS A 409 28.29 -5.82 -16.67
N TYR A 410 27.09 -5.86 -17.22
CA TYR A 410 25.84 -5.70 -16.45
C TYR A 410 25.45 -7.01 -15.76
N TYR A 411 25.43 -8.12 -16.49
CA TYR A 411 25.06 -9.42 -15.95
C TYR A 411 26.29 -10.11 -15.35
N GLN A 412 26.24 -10.32 -14.04
CA GLN A 412 27.28 -10.97 -13.25
C GLN A 412 26.64 -12.16 -12.51
N PRO A 413 26.67 -13.36 -13.10
CA PRO A 413 26.09 -14.57 -12.52
C PRO A 413 26.72 -14.90 -11.17
N VAL A 414 25.89 -15.32 -10.20
CA VAL A 414 26.36 -15.80 -8.89
C VAL A 414 26.89 -17.25 -9.00
N ASP A 415 27.58 -17.69 -7.95
CA ASP A 415 28.07 -19.07 -7.87
C ASP A 415 27.08 -19.97 -7.14
N ASP A 416 25.84 -19.97 -7.61
CA ASP A 416 24.78 -20.78 -7.02
C ASP A 416 23.84 -21.32 -8.10
N GLY A 417 23.33 -22.53 -7.89
CA GLY A 417 22.39 -23.20 -8.77
C GLY A 417 22.88 -23.30 -10.23
N PHE A 418 21.99 -23.03 -11.18
CA PHE A 418 22.32 -23.07 -12.60
C PHE A 418 23.21 -21.89 -13.05
N GLU A 419 23.22 -20.78 -12.31
CA GLU A 419 24.07 -19.63 -12.65
C GLU A 419 25.56 -19.94 -12.53
N SER A 420 25.98 -20.87 -11.68
CA SER A 420 27.37 -21.32 -11.63
C SER A 420 27.86 -21.87 -13.00
N ARG A 421 26.98 -22.59 -13.73
CA ARG A 421 27.24 -23.06 -15.09
C ARG A 421 27.30 -21.91 -16.11
N ILE A 422 26.42 -20.96 -15.99
CA ILE A 422 26.40 -19.74 -16.83
C ILE A 422 27.70 -18.97 -16.61
N ARG A 423 28.10 -18.77 -15.35
CA ARG A 423 29.33 -18.06 -14.95
C ARG A 423 30.56 -18.73 -15.57
N ALA A 424 30.71 -20.05 -15.40
CA ALA A 424 31.81 -20.81 -15.97
C ALA A 424 31.86 -20.72 -17.51
N ARG A 425 30.69 -20.76 -18.17
CA ARG A 425 30.58 -20.58 -19.62
C ARG A 425 31.04 -19.19 -20.05
N LEU A 426 30.55 -18.12 -19.39
CA LEU A 426 30.91 -16.74 -19.75
C LEU A 426 32.37 -16.46 -19.50
N ALA A 427 32.96 -16.90 -18.38
CA ALA A 427 34.39 -16.79 -18.10
C ALA A 427 35.25 -17.44 -19.21
N ARG A 428 34.90 -18.67 -19.63
CA ARG A 428 35.58 -19.35 -20.73
C ARG A 428 35.46 -18.58 -22.06
N LEU A 429 34.30 -18.05 -22.39
CA LEU A 429 34.07 -17.28 -23.62
C LEU A 429 34.87 -15.96 -23.60
N ARG A 430 34.95 -15.30 -22.46
CA ARG A 430 35.68 -14.04 -22.28
C ARG A 430 37.17 -14.22 -22.12
N GLY A 431 37.64 -15.45 -21.94
CA GLY A 431 39.07 -15.73 -21.72
C GLY A 431 39.54 -15.39 -20.29
N GLU A 432 38.61 -15.31 -19.33
CA GLU A 432 38.85 -14.98 -17.92
C GLU A 432 39.19 -16.24 -17.09
N GLY A 433 39.22 -17.41 -17.68
CA GLY A 433 39.48 -18.70 -17.04
C GLY A 433 40.77 -19.32 -17.60
N GLY A 434 41.89 -18.99 -16.98
CA GLY A 434 43.16 -19.63 -17.13
C GLY A 434 43.73 -19.98 -15.77
#